data_d2b4ac015eb6e8bf5ab412fd4dff2469
#
_entry.id   d2b4ac015eb6e8bf5ab412fd4dff2469
#
_cell.length_a   1.000
_cell.length_b   1.000
_cell.length_c   1.000
_cell.angle_alpha   90.00
_cell.angle_beta   90.00
_cell.angle_gamma   90.00
#
_symmetry.space_group_name_H-M   'P 1'
#
loop_
_entity.id
_entity.type
_entity.pdbx_description
1 polymer ?
#
loop_
_entity_poly.entity_id
_entity_poly.type
_entity_poly.pdbx_seq_one_letter_code
_entity_poly.pdbx_strand_id
1 'polypeptide(L)'
;GFTQALIDLKDTMAGKTVYAVAGFGALAFENVSQGAALYSRSSDGKVGLARAAGTLDEATVVGFAQTAKNTGEEVRVLTVGVLATSGLDAGDPFYLATGYGGITSTPPSTAGQYLVRVGEASTTANLIIQLEPPILLS
;
A
#
# COMPACT_ATOMS: atom_id res chain seq x y z
N GLY A 1 5.24 -5.29 23.35
CA GLY A 1 5.87 -5.14 22.06
C GLY A 1 4.96 -5.58 20.94
N PHE A 2 5.43 -5.44 19.73
CA PHE A 2 4.65 -5.78 18.56
C PHE A 2 4.22 -7.25 18.54
N THR A 3 5.13 -8.15 18.87
CA THR A 3 4.85 -9.59 18.93
C THR A 3 3.77 -9.91 19.95
N GLN A 4 3.82 -9.27 21.11
CA GLN A 4 2.82 -9.47 22.14
C GLN A 4 1.45 -8.96 21.68
N ALA A 5 1.39 -7.83 20.99
CA ALA A 5 0.14 -7.31 20.45
C ALA A 5 -0.49 -8.27 19.45
N LEU A 6 0.30 -8.91 18.61
CA LEU A 6 -0.18 -9.92 17.66
C LEU A 6 -0.72 -11.16 18.37
N ILE A 7 -0.04 -11.60 19.41
CA ILE A 7 -0.47 -12.76 20.20
C ILE A 7 -1.80 -12.46 20.89
N ASP A 8 -1.93 -11.29 21.50
CA ASP A 8 -3.15 -10.89 22.19
C ASP A 8 -4.32 -10.77 21.20
N LEU A 9 -4.08 -10.19 20.04
CA LEU A 9 -5.09 -10.08 19.00
C LEU A 9 -5.56 -11.46 18.56
N LYS A 10 -4.64 -12.38 18.35
CA LYS A 10 -4.92 -13.74 17.92
C LYS A 10 -5.77 -14.48 18.95
N ASP A 11 -5.44 -14.37 20.23
CA ASP A 11 -6.19 -15.01 21.32
C ASP A 11 -7.60 -14.41 21.45
N THR A 12 -7.69 -13.08 21.40
CA THR A 12 -8.97 -12.38 21.51
C THR A 12 -9.92 -12.74 20.38
N MET A 13 -9.37 -13.05 19.20
CA MET A 13 -10.15 -13.28 17.99
C MET A 13 -10.38 -14.75 17.69
N ALA A 14 -10.10 -15.64 18.61
CA ALA A 14 -10.31 -17.07 18.43
C ALA A 14 -11.75 -17.34 17.97
N GLY A 15 -11.91 -18.09 16.89
CA GLY A 15 -13.20 -18.40 16.30
C GLY A 15 -13.79 -17.33 15.39
N LYS A 16 -13.08 -16.23 15.16
CA LYS A 16 -13.51 -15.15 14.27
C LYS A 16 -12.54 -14.98 13.11
N THR A 17 -13.07 -14.53 11.98
CA THR A 17 -12.21 -14.15 10.85
C THR A 17 -11.64 -12.76 11.14
N VAL A 18 -10.33 -12.69 11.20
CA VAL A 18 -9.61 -11.45 11.52
C VAL A 18 -8.47 -11.27 10.53
N TYR A 19 -8.28 -10.02 10.09
CA TYR A 19 -7.12 -9.66 9.29
C TYR A 19 -6.11 -8.99 10.20
N ALA A 20 -4.94 -9.62 10.35
CA ALA A 20 -3.83 -8.99 11.06
C ALA A 20 -3.43 -7.71 10.32
N VAL A 21 -3.20 -6.65 11.09
CA VAL A 21 -2.73 -5.38 10.54
C VAL A 21 -1.28 -5.22 10.96
N ALA A 22 -0.39 -5.09 9.99
CA ALA A 22 1.04 -4.90 10.23
C ALA A 22 1.58 -3.77 9.38
N GLY A 23 2.64 -3.16 9.87
CA GLY A 23 3.28 -2.06 9.18
C GLY A 23 4.49 -1.56 9.93
N PHE A 24 5.00 -0.42 9.52
CA PHE A 24 6.16 0.22 10.11
C PHE A 24 6.04 1.74 10.02
N GLY A 25 6.86 2.44 10.80
CA GLY A 25 6.97 3.89 10.70
C GLY A 25 8.16 4.29 9.84
N ALA A 26 7.99 5.32 9.02
CA ALA A 26 9.07 5.85 8.20
C ALA A 26 8.86 7.35 7.99
N LEU A 27 9.95 8.10 7.78
CA LEU A 27 9.83 9.52 7.50
C LEU A 27 9.40 9.73 6.04
N ALA A 28 8.48 10.66 5.83
CA ALA A 28 8.04 11.03 4.49
C ALA A 28 9.00 12.05 3.88
N PHE A 29 9.46 11.82 2.65
CA PHE A 29 10.29 12.81 1.95
C PHE A 29 9.45 13.79 1.12
N GLU A 30 8.14 13.57 1.06
CA GLU A 30 7.16 14.45 0.42
C GLU A 30 5.82 14.28 1.12
N ASN A 31 4.87 15.15 0.84
CA ASN A 31 3.54 15.06 1.42
C ASN A 31 2.82 13.82 0.91
N VAL A 32 2.16 13.10 1.81
CA VAL A 32 1.40 11.90 1.47
C VAL A 32 -0.04 12.03 1.96
N SER A 33 -0.97 11.51 1.18
CA SER A 33 -2.38 11.49 1.54
C SER A 33 -2.73 10.18 2.25
N GLN A 34 -3.82 10.16 3.01
CA GLN A 34 -4.35 8.92 3.58
C GLN A 34 -4.68 7.95 2.45
N GLY A 35 -4.25 6.71 2.58
CA GLY A 35 -4.49 5.66 1.58
C GLY A 35 -3.56 5.69 0.38
N ALA A 36 -2.59 6.59 0.33
CA ALA A 36 -1.63 6.65 -0.78
C ALA A 36 -0.72 5.43 -0.79
N ALA A 37 -0.47 4.87 -1.97
CA ALA A 37 0.53 3.83 -2.16
C ALA A 37 1.92 4.44 -2.04
N LEU A 38 2.79 3.80 -1.27
CA LEU A 38 4.10 4.35 -0.93
C LEU A 38 5.22 3.41 -1.36
N TYR A 39 6.36 4.00 -1.73
CA TYR A 39 7.61 3.28 -1.92
C TYR A 39 8.65 3.79 -0.94
N SER A 40 9.67 2.99 -0.68
CA SER A 40 10.80 3.39 0.15
C SER A 40 11.97 3.77 -0.76
N ARG A 41 12.43 5.00 -0.63
CA ARG A 41 13.54 5.50 -1.44
C ARG A 41 14.84 4.78 -1.05
N SER A 42 15.49 4.15 -2.02
CA SER A 42 16.66 3.30 -1.73
C SER A 42 17.85 4.09 -1.17
N SER A 43 17.92 5.40 -1.45
CA SER A 43 19.04 6.22 -0.98
C SER A 43 19.04 6.46 0.53
N ASP A 44 17.87 6.53 1.18
CA ASP A 44 17.76 6.89 2.61
C ASP A 44 16.63 6.17 3.37
N GLY A 45 15.85 5.35 2.70
CA GLY A 45 14.75 4.63 3.33
C GLY A 45 13.52 5.47 3.65
N LYS A 46 13.50 6.74 3.29
CA LYS A 46 12.30 7.56 3.45
C LYS A 46 11.26 7.16 2.43
N VAL A 47 9.99 7.42 2.75
CA VAL A 47 8.89 7.00 1.89
C VAL A 47 8.24 8.17 1.16
N GLY A 48 7.70 7.87 -0.01
CA GLY A 48 6.98 8.82 -0.84
C GLY A 48 5.98 8.11 -1.73
N LEU A 49 5.39 8.84 -2.63
CA LEU A 49 4.28 8.37 -3.46
C LEU A 49 4.78 7.45 -4.56
N ALA A 50 4.30 6.20 -4.56
CA ALA A 50 4.62 5.21 -5.59
C ALA A 50 3.85 5.50 -6.87
N ARG A 51 4.40 5.07 -8.01
CA ARG A 51 3.71 5.15 -9.30
C ARG A 51 4.22 4.10 -10.28
N ALA A 52 3.33 3.62 -11.14
CA ALA A 52 3.67 2.59 -12.11
C ALA A 52 4.45 3.13 -13.32
N ALA A 53 4.38 4.43 -13.59
CA ALA A 53 5.06 5.07 -14.72
C ALA A 53 6.43 5.62 -14.38
N GLY A 54 6.93 5.33 -13.19
CA GLY A 54 8.23 5.81 -12.71
C GLY A 54 9.35 4.78 -12.88
N THR A 55 10.34 4.88 -11.98
CA THR A 55 11.45 3.94 -11.92
C THR A 55 11.00 2.64 -11.22
N LEU A 56 11.85 1.61 -11.26
CA LEU A 56 11.60 0.39 -10.50
C LEU A 56 11.43 0.67 -9.01
N ASP A 57 12.23 1.56 -8.45
CA ASP A 57 12.15 1.96 -7.05
C ASP A 57 10.75 2.53 -6.74
N GLU A 58 10.29 3.47 -7.56
CA GLU A 58 8.98 4.10 -7.40
C GLU A 58 7.81 3.13 -7.60
N ALA A 59 7.99 2.08 -8.38
CA ALA A 59 6.97 1.06 -8.64
C ALA A 59 6.96 -0.06 -7.58
N THR A 60 7.93 -0.10 -6.69
CA THR A 60 8.01 -1.11 -5.64
C THR A 60 7.24 -0.64 -4.41
N VAL A 61 5.97 -0.99 -4.34
CA VAL A 61 5.09 -0.57 -3.25
C VAL A 61 5.47 -1.30 -1.96
N VAL A 62 5.73 -0.55 -0.90
CA VAL A 62 6.02 -1.12 0.42
C VAL A 62 4.81 -1.09 1.34
N GLY A 63 3.80 -0.33 1.02
CA GLY A 63 2.56 -0.25 1.80
C GLY A 63 1.77 1.00 1.47
N PHE A 64 0.84 1.33 2.37
CA PHE A 64 -0.09 2.45 2.20
C PHE A 64 -0.03 3.37 3.42
N ALA A 65 -0.17 4.67 3.20
CA ALA A 65 -0.20 5.64 4.29
C ALA A 65 -1.49 5.48 5.10
N GLN A 66 -1.36 5.26 6.39
CA GLN A 66 -2.52 5.13 7.28
C GLN A 66 -3.22 6.48 7.46
N THR A 67 -2.45 7.57 7.52
CA THR A 67 -2.97 8.93 7.63
C THR A 67 -2.18 9.87 6.74
N ALA A 68 -2.75 11.03 6.45
CA ALA A 68 -2.03 12.08 5.71
C ALA A 68 -0.90 12.64 6.57
N LYS A 69 0.27 12.84 5.95
CA LYS A 69 1.45 13.40 6.61
C LYS A 69 2.16 14.36 5.68
N ASN A 70 2.83 15.34 6.25
CA ASN A 70 3.65 16.28 5.51
C ASN A 70 5.10 15.83 5.44
N THR A 71 5.84 16.43 4.52
CA THR A 71 7.28 16.18 4.38
C THR A 71 7.98 16.31 5.74
N GLY A 72 8.81 15.31 6.07
CA GLY A 72 9.58 15.30 7.32
C GLY A 72 8.86 14.66 8.50
N GLU A 73 7.57 14.39 8.37
CA GLU A 73 6.82 13.73 9.44
C GLU A 73 6.91 12.20 9.31
N GLU A 74 6.74 11.51 10.43
CA GLU A 74 6.67 10.05 10.41
C GLU A 74 5.29 9.60 9.96
N VAL A 75 5.27 8.72 8.95
CA VAL A 75 4.05 8.12 8.46
C VAL A 75 4.00 6.64 8.86
N ARG A 76 2.83 6.20 9.30
CA ARG A 76 2.57 4.77 9.53
C ARG A 76 2.24 4.12 8.21
N VAL A 77 3.07 3.16 7.79
CA VAL A 77 2.92 2.45 6.52
C VAL A 77 2.27 1.10 6.80
N LEU A 78 1.08 0.88 6.26
CA LEU A 78 0.38 -0.40 6.38
C LEU A 78 0.86 -1.35 5.28
N THR A 79 1.35 -2.52 5.67
CA THR A 79 1.91 -3.52 4.75
C THR A 79 0.99 -4.72 4.54
N VAL A 80 0.16 -5.04 5.51
CA VAL A 80 -0.84 -6.11 5.42
C VAL A 80 -2.11 -5.68 6.16
N GLY A 81 -3.22 -6.31 5.85
CA GLY A 81 -4.50 -6.04 6.49
C GLY A 81 -5.47 -5.38 5.53
N VAL A 82 -6.36 -4.57 6.07
CA VAL A 82 -7.41 -3.91 5.31
C VAL A 82 -7.18 -2.41 5.33
N LEU A 83 -7.07 -1.82 4.14
CA LEU A 83 -6.96 -0.38 3.98
C LEU A 83 -8.36 0.22 3.79
N ALA A 84 -8.74 1.15 4.65
CA ALA A 84 -9.95 1.93 4.46
C ALA A 84 -9.70 3.01 3.40
N THR A 85 -10.52 3.04 2.38
CA THR A 85 -10.42 4.01 1.29
C THR A 85 -11.81 4.23 0.68
N SER A 86 -11.92 4.54 -0.60
CA SER A 86 -13.20 4.74 -1.27
C SER A 86 -13.07 4.58 -2.78
N GLY A 87 -14.19 4.47 -3.47
CA GLY A 87 -14.21 4.42 -4.92
C GLY A 87 -13.75 3.09 -5.50
N LEU A 88 -13.76 2.02 -4.72
CA LEU A 88 -13.37 0.70 -5.19
C LEU A 88 -14.57 -0.06 -5.76
N ASP A 89 -14.28 -1.06 -6.58
CA ASP A 89 -15.28 -2.02 -7.07
C ASP A 89 -15.08 -3.35 -6.34
N ALA A 90 -16.07 -3.75 -5.55
CA ALA A 90 -15.99 -4.96 -4.73
C ALA A 90 -15.68 -6.19 -5.58
N GLY A 91 -14.71 -6.99 -5.14
CA GLY A 91 -14.27 -8.21 -5.82
C GLY A 91 -13.20 -8.00 -6.87
N ASP A 92 -12.89 -6.77 -7.25
CA ASP A 92 -11.90 -6.50 -8.28
C ASP A 92 -10.48 -6.44 -7.70
N PRO A 93 -9.48 -6.94 -8.46
CA PRO A 93 -8.09 -6.69 -8.11
C PRO A 93 -7.73 -5.23 -8.39
N PHE A 94 -6.81 -4.69 -7.58
CA PHE A 94 -6.33 -3.33 -7.76
C PHE A 94 -4.82 -3.31 -7.96
N TYR A 95 -4.39 -2.36 -8.76
CA TYR A 95 -3.01 -2.19 -9.21
C TYR A 95 -2.53 -0.78 -8.92
N LEU A 96 -1.22 -0.62 -8.85
CA LEU A 96 -0.61 0.70 -8.74
C LEU A 96 -0.93 1.51 -10.00
N ALA A 97 -1.45 2.72 -9.81
CA ALA A 97 -1.75 3.61 -10.92
C ALA A 97 -0.49 4.28 -11.48
N THR A 98 -0.58 4.83 -12.67
CA THR A 98 0.52 5.58 -13.29
C THR A 98 0.76 6.92 -12.62
N GLY A 99 -0.26 7.49 -11.98
CA GLY A 99 -0.13 8.72 -11.20
C GLY A 99 0.38 8.46 -9.79
N TYR A 100 0.87 9.50 -9.14
CA TYR A 100 1.51 9.39 -7.82
C TYR A 100 0.54 8.93 -6.73
N GLY A 101 0.89 7.84 -6.06
CA GLY A 101 0.18 7.33 -4.88
C GLY A 101 -1.18 6.70 -5.14
N GLY A 102 -1.63 6.61 -6.38
CA GLY A 102 -2.95 6.11 -6.74
C GLY A 102 -3.00 4.61 -6.96
N ILE A 103 -4.22 4.07 -6.91
CA ILE A 103 -4.50 2.68 -7.28
C ILE A 103 -5.63 2.65 -8.29
N THR A 104 -5.69 1.58 -9.09
CA THR A 104 -6.67 1.46 -10.18
C THR A 104 -7.07 0.00 -10.38
N SER A 105 -8.31 -0.23 -10.79
CA SER A 105 -8.76 -1.56 -11.21
C SER A 105 -8.36 -1.88 -12.65
N THR A 106 -7.93 -0.88 -13.42
CA THR A 106 -7.45 -1.05 -14.81
C THR A 106 -5.92 -1.01 -14.80
N PRO A 107 -5.24 -2.16 -14.95
CA PRO A 107 -3.78 -2.18 -14.90
C PRO A 107 -3.14 -1.40 -16.06
N PRO A 108 -1.97 -0.79 -15.83
CA PRO A 108 -1.20 -0.19 -16.93
C PRO A 108 -0.91 -1.21 -18.01
N SER A 109 -0.84 -0.77 -19.27
CA SER A 109 -0.55 -1.63 -20.39
C SER A 109 0.52 -1.06 -21.33
N THR A 110 1.10 0.07 -20.99
CA THR A 110 2.11 0.75 -21.82
C THR A 110 3.50 0.19 -21.55
N ALA A 111 4.25 -0.09 -22.61
CA ALA A 111 5.64 -0.55 -22.48
C ALA A 111 6.47 0.46 -21.68
N GLY A 112 7.34 -0.05 -20.82
CA GLY A 112 8.17 0.77 -19.93
C GLY A 112 7.54 1.11 -18.59
N GLN A 113 6.25 0.86 -18.44
CA GLN A 113 5.56 0.99 -17.15
C GLN A 113 5.60 -0.35 -16.40
N TYR A 114 5.16 -0.34 -15.15
CA TYR A 114 5.17 -1.54 -14.31
C TYR A 114 3.75 -1.99 -13.98
N LEU A 115 3.55 -3.31 -14.00
CA LEU A 115 2.32 -3.93 -13.48
C LEU A 115 2.60 -4.33 -12.03
N VAL A 116 1.87 -3.72 -11.10
CA VAL A 116 2.06 -3.96 -9.67
C VAL A 116 0.69 -4.20 -9.04
N ARG A 117 0.39 -5.43 -8.70
CA ARG A 117 -0.84 -5.73 -7.97
C ARG A 117 -0.64 -5.35 -6.50
N VAL A 118 -1.59 -4.62 -5.93
CA VAL A 118 -1.51 -4.13 -4.55
C VAL A 118 -2.56 -4.73 -3.64
N GLY A 119 -3.61 -5.31 -4.18
CA GLY A 119 -4.64 -5.94 -3.36
C GLY A 119 -5.92 -6.23 -4.12
N GLU A 120 -6.96 -6.53 -3.36
CA GLU A 120 -8.29 -6.83 -3.88
C GLU A 120 -9.33 -6.11 -3.02
N ALA A 121 -10.30 -5.49 -3.67
CA ALA A 121 -11.37 -4.80 -2.95
C ALA A 121 -12.35 -5.82 -2.36
N SER A 122 -12.56 -5.78 -1.06
CA SER A 122 -13.60 -6.56 -0.40
C SER A 122 -14.94 -5.86 -0.44
N THR A 123 -14.92 -4.54 -0.41
CA THR A 123 -16.09 -3.66 -0.56
C THR A 123 -15.70 -2.43 -1.35
N THR A 124 -16.66 -1.52 -1.59
CA THR A 124 -16.36 -0.24 -2.25
C THR A 124 -15.46 0.68 -1.42
N ALA A 125 -15.24 0.35 -0.14
CA ALA A 125 -14.47 1.18 0.78
C ALA A 125 -13.26 0.47 1.42
N ASN A 126 -13.08 -0.83 1.21
CA ASN A 126 -12.02 -1.60 1.86
C ASN A 126 -11.20 -2.39 0.86
N LEU A 127 -9.89 -2.21 0.91
CA LEU A 127 -8.92 -2.96 0.12
C LEU A 127 -8.17 -3.94 1.01
N ILE A 128 -8.20 -5.23 0.66
CA ILE A 128 -7.34 -6.24 1.30
C ILE A 128 -5.96 -6.10 0.66
N ILE A 129 -4.96 -5.75 1.47
CA ILE A 129 -3.60 -5.51 1.00
C ILE A 129 -2.92 -6.82 0.67
N GLN A 130 -2.46 -6.95 -0.58
CA GLN A 130 -1.69 -8.10 -1.06
C GLN A 130 -0.66 -7.57 -2.05
N LEU A 131 0.49 -7.14 -1.51
CA LEU A 131 1.54 -6.50 -2.31
C LEU A 131 2.31 -7.55 -3.11
N GLU A 132 2.49 -7.29 -4.40
CA GLU A 132 3.29 -8.13 -5.30
C GLU A 132 4.45 -7.34 -5.89
N PRO A 133 5.54 -8.02 -6.30
CA PRO A 133 6.66 -7.35 -6.94
C PRO A 133 6.25 -6.71 -8.26
N PRO A 134 6.90 -5.59 -8.66
CA PRO A 134 6.61 -4.96 -9.93
C PRO A 134 7.08 -5.80 -11.12
N ILE A 135 6.28 -5.80 -12.18
CA ILE A 135 6.59 -6.50 -13.44
C ILE A 135 6.74 -5.44 -14.52
N LEU A 136 7.91 -5.37 -15.15
CA LEU A 136 8.15 -4.43 -16.24
C LEU A 136 7.38 -4.86 -17.48
N LEU A 137 6.60 -3.94 -18.03
CA LEU A 137 5.86 -4.16 -19.26
C LEU A 137 6.74 -3.89 -20.48
N SER A 138 6.67 -4.77 -21.44
CA SER A 138 7.47 -4.68 -22.67
C SER A 138 6.60 -4.44 -23.91
#